data_d016c0e62194d2d72de9490d5210ab1a
#
_entry.id   d016c0e62194d2d72de9490d5210ab1a
#
_cell.length_a   1.000
_cell.length_b   1.000
_cell.length_c   1.000
_cell.angle_alpha   90.00
_cell.angle_beta   90.00
_cell.angle_gamma   90.00
#
_symmetry.space_group_name_H-M   'P 1'
#
loop_
_entity.id
_entity.type
_entity.pdbx_description
1 polymer ?
#
loop_
_entity_poly.entity_id
_entity_poly.type
_entity_poly.pdbx_seq_one_letter_code
_entity_poly.pdbx_strand_id
1 'polypeptide(L)'
;MTYRSLCILTFTALISACSSRPIEPTTPPPESVNAISKWETSGRVGIRTKNDAVSGNFNWQKGPKTFDLSIVGPFGQGATNLTQTTDGKVILSYEDKVITGNDPATLLQHELGWEFPVSQVTYWIRGLVAPTSAA
;
A
#
# COMPACT_ATOMS: atom_id res chain seq x y z
N MET A 1 -1.58 -52.51 28.65
CA MET A 1 -2.21 -52.18 27.34
C MET A 1 -2.98 -50.85 27.32
N THR A 2 -2.86 -50.02 28.30
CA THR A 2 -3.71 -48.81 28.47
C THR A 2 -3.07 -47.49 28.17
N TYR A 3 -1.75 -47.35 28.29
CA TYR A 3 -1.05 -46.09 28.03
C TYR A 3 -0.91 -45.72 26.55
N ARG A 4 -0.77 -46.69 25.67
CA ARG A 4 -0.64 -46.43 24.21
C ARG A 4 -1.95 -45.94 23.58
N SER A 5 -3.10 -46.42 24.07
CA SER A 5 -4.41 -45.98 23.61
C SER A 5 -4.76 -44.56 24.12
N LEU A 6 -4.32 -44.22 25.34
CA LEU A 6 -4.56 -42.89 25.92
C LEU A 6 -3.75 -41.80 25.21
N CYS A 7 -2.49 -42.08 24.82
CA CYS A 7 -1.66 -41.14 24.07
C CYS A 7 -2.20 -40.86 22.65
N ILE A 8 -2.82 -41.84 22.00
CA ILE A 8 -3.38 -41.65 20.66
C ILE A 8 -4.64 -40.79 20.72
N LEU A 9 -5.47 -40.94 21.76
CA LEU A 9 -6.69 -40.11 21.94
C LEU A 9 -6.37 -38.64 22.25
N THR A 10 -5.28 -38.37 22.98
CA THR A 10 -4.85 -36.98 23.27
C THR A 10 -4.22 -36.30 22.10
N PHE A 11 -3.57 -37.03 21.19
CA PHE A 11 -2.91 -36.45 19.99
C PHE A 11 -3.93 -36.04 18.91
N THR A 12 -5.07 -36.75 18.79
CA THR A 12 -6.14 -36.40 17.83
C THR A 12 -6.93 -35.14 18.21
N ALA A 13 -6.97 -34.78 19.50
CA ALA A 13 -7.69 -33.59 19.97
C ALA A 13 -6.96 -32.26 19.65
N LEU A 14 -5.66 -32.30 19.35
CA LEU A 14 -4.84 -31.09 19.08
C LEU A 14 -4.93 -30.60 17.63
N ILE A 15 -5.52 -31.35 16.71
CA ILE A 15 -5.58 -30.99 15.28
C ILE A 15 -6.79 -30.10 14.95
N SER A 16 -7.75 -29.93 15.84
CA SER A 16 -8.99 -29.17 15.61
C SER A 16 -8.85 -27.65 15.81
N ALA A 17 -7.67 -27.14 16.15
CA ALA A 17 -7.47 -25.74 16.56
C ALA A 17 -7.29 -24.73 15.40
N CYS A 18 -7.25 -25.18 14.15
CA CYS A 18 -7.10 -24.28 12.99
C CYS A 18 -8.42 -24.05 12.24
N SER A 19 -9.51 -23.82 12.95
CA SER A 19 -10.75 -23.33 12.35
C SER A 19 -10.76 -21.80 12.39
N SER A 20 -10.11 -21.17 11.43
CA SER A 20 -10.32 -19.75 11.17
C SER A 20 -11.74 -19.57 10.63
N ARG A 21 -12.62 -19.01 11.45
CA ARG A 21 -13.93 -18.57 10.96
C ARG A 21 -13.71 -17.50 9.90
N PRO A 22 -14.31 -17.63 8.70
CA PRO A 22 -14.32 -16.54 7.74
C PRO A 22 -14.96 -15.33 8.43
N ILE A 23 -14.24 -14.21 8.43
CA ILE A 23 -14.83 -12.93 8.86
C ILE A 23 -15.79 -12.55 7.74
N GLU A 24 -17.09 -12.66 7.98
CA GLU A 24 -18.08 -12.11 7.05
C GLU A 24 -17.87 -10.60 6.97
N PRO A 25 -17.66 -10.05 5.76
CA PRO A 25 -17.51 -8.61 5.60
C PRO A 25 -18.82 -7.94 6.05
N THR A 26 -18.72 -7.03 7.01
CA THR A 26 -19.84 -6.25 7.54
C THR A 26 -20.42 -5.27 6.50
N THR A 27 -19.75 -5.10 5.38
CA THR A 27 -20.20 -4.26 4.27
C THR A 27 -20.32 -5.12 3.01
N PRO A 28 -21.40 -5.01 2.23
CA PRO A 28 -21.50 -5.73 0.98
C PRO A 28 -20.34 -5.35 0.06
N PRO A 29 -19.77 -6.31 -0.69
CA PRO A 29 -18.71 -6.02 -1.62
C PRO A 29 -19.19 -5.01 -2.66
N PRO A 30 -18.32 -4.08 -3.11
CA PRO A 30 -18.70 -3.13 -4.14
C PRO A 30 -19.06 -3.86 -5.43
N GLU A 31 -20.06 -3.37 -6.17
CA GLU A 31 -20.52 -3.96 -7.43
C GLU A 31 -19.39 -4.08 -8.47
N SER A 32 -18.40 -3.19 -8.40
CA SER A 32 -17.20 -3.26 -9.24
C SER A 32 -16.00 -2.64 -8.53
N VAL A 33 -14.81 -3.07 -8.92
CA VAL A 33 -13.54 -2.50 -8.41
C VAL A 33 -13.42 -1.00 -8.72
N ASN A 34 -14.06 -0.53 -9.79
CA ASN A 34 -14.11 0.89 -10.15
C ASN A 34 -14.86 1.74 -9.12
N ALA A 35 -15.85 1.17 -8.41
CA ALA A 35 -16.61 1.87 -7.38
C ALA A 35 -15.82 2.10 -6.08
N ILE A 36 -14.67 1.45 -5.93
CA ILE A 36 -13.82 1.60 -4.74
C ILE A 36 -13.10 2.96 -4.81
N SER A 37 -13.58 3.91 -4.03
CA SER A 37 -12.99 5.26 -3.93
C SER A 37 -12.10 5.45 -2.70
N LYS A 38 -12.18 4.54 -1.72
CA LYS A 38 -11.34 4.53 -0.51
C LYS A 38 -10.70 3.17 -0.37
N TRP A 39 -9.39 3.16 -0.21
CA TRP A 39 -8.65 1.93 0.00
C TRP A 39 -7.32 2.23 0.71
N GLU A 40 -6.78 1.20 1.30
CA GLU A 40 -5.44 1.19 1.89
C GLU A 40 -4.68 -0.03 1.39
N THR A 41 -3.40 0.15 1.15
CA THR A 41 -2.50 -0.93 0.76
C THR A 41 -1.13 -0.69 1.35
N SER A 42 -0.44 -1.76 1.68
CA SER A 42 0.92 -1.73 2.18
C SER A 42 1.74 -2.85 1.57
N GLY A 43 3.04 -2.67 1.51
CA GLY A 43 3.92 -3.65 0.93
C GLY A 43 5.36 -3.17 0.84
N ARG A 44 6.11 -3.82 -0.04
CA ARG A 44 7.48 -3.42 -0.38
C ARG A 44 7.53 -2.80 -1.75
N VAL A 45 8.35 -1.76 -1.90
CA VAL A 45 8.63 -1.10 -3.16
C VAL A 45 10.12 -1.06 -3.41
N GLY A 46 10.51 -1.26 -4.67
CA GLY A 46 11.86 -0.98 -5.16
C GLY A 46 11.78 0.08 -6.24
N ILE A 47 12.50 1.18 -6.07
CA ILE A 47 12.58 2.28 -7.02
C ILE A 47 14.00 2.31 -7.55
N ARG A 48 14.16 2.22 -8.86
CA ARG A 48 15.46 2.32 -9.51
C ARG A 48 15.48 3.55 -10.39
N THR A 49 16.42 4.42 -10.12
CA THR A 49 16.75 5.60 -10.94
C THR A 49 18.01 5.31 -11.77
N LYS A 50 18.44 6.27 -12.56
CA LYS A 50 19.70 6.15 -13.33
C LYS A 50 20.93 6.06 -12.43
N ASN A 51 20.88 6.69 -11.25
CA ASN A 51 22.03 6.87 -10.38
C ASN A 51 21.90 6.13 -9.05
N ASP A 52 20.69 5.63 -8.69
CA ASP A 52 20.41 5.07 -7.39
C ASP A 52 19.34 3.98 -7.43
N ALA A 53 19.29 3.15 -6.39
CA ALA A 53 18.26 2.15 -6.17
C ALA A 53 17.80 2.20 -4.71
N VAL A 54 16.56 2.57 -4.50
CA VAL A 54 15.93 2.67 -3.19
C VAL A 54 14.94 1.53 -3.03
N SER A 55 14.94 0.89 -1.88
CA SER A 55 13.91 -0.09 -1.50
C SER A 55 13.37 0.24 -0.12
N GLY A 56 12.11 -0.02 0.10
CA GLY A 56 11.48 0.28 1.38
C GLY A 56 10.13 -0.40 1.53
N ASN A 57 9.54 -0.19 2.71
CA ASN A 57 8.15 -0.53 2.96
C ASN A 57 7.31 0.69 2.65
N PHE A 58 6.15 0.47 2.04
CA PHE A 58 5.20 1.55 1.80
C PHE A 58 3.86 1.27 2.49
N ASN A 59 3.20 2.34 2.89
CA ASN A 59 1.79 2.37 3.22
C ASN A 59 1.14 3.45 2.36
N TRP A 60 0.03 3.13 1.72
CA TRP A 60 -0.70 4.04 0.86
C TRP A 60 -2.17 4.02 1.18
N GLN A 61 -2.67 5.13 1.69
CA GLN A 61 -4.08 5.37 1.94
C GLN A 61 -4.63 6.30 0.87
N LYS A 62 -5.75 5.93 0.26
CA LYS A 62 -6.41 6.69 -0.81
C LYS A 62 -7.85 6.99 -0.40
N GLY A 63 -8.19 8.26 -0.40
CA GLY A 63 -9.55 8.75 -0.32
C GLY A 63 -10.09 9.20 -1.69
N PRO A 64 -11.33 9.68 -1.78
CA PRO A 64 -11.92 10.14 -3.04
C PRO A 64 -11.13 11.27 -3.72
N LYS A 65 -10.63 12.22 -2.91
CA LYS A 65 -9.86 13.39 -3.38
C LYS A 65 -8.50 13.52 -2.70
N THR A 66 -8.15 12.62 -1.81
CA THR A 66 -6.94 12.70 -1.00
C THR A 66 -6.13 11.43 -1.15
N PHE A 67 -4.86 11.51 -0.87
CA PHE A 67 -4.04 10.33 -0.60
C PHE A 67 -2.92 10.66 0.39
N ASP A 68 -2.44 9.63 1.05
CA ASP A 68 -1.24 9.64 1.88
C ASP A 68 -0.40 8.43 1.51
N LEU A 69 0.79 8.67 1.01
CA LEU A 69 1.76 7.65 0.63
C LEU A 69 3.01 7.84 1.47
N SER A 70 3.30 6.90 2.34
CA SER A 70 4.52 6.84 3.12
C SER A 70 5.43 5.73 2.61
N ILE A 71 6.70 6.04 2.38
CA ILE A 71 7.74 5.09 2.00
C ILE A 71 8.86 5.21 3.04
N VAL A 72 9.16 4.11 3.70
CA VAL A 72 10.19 4.04 4.75
C VAL A 72 11.25 3.03 4.33
N GLY A 73 12.50 3.44 4.34
CA GLY A 73 13.62 2.59 3.97
C GLY A 73 13.78 1.34 4.85
N PRO A 74 14.64 0.41 4.45
CA PRO A 74 14.93 -0.77 5.25
C PRO A 74 15.42 -0.31 6.64
N PHE A 75 14.97 -1.00 7.67
CA PHE A 75 15.27 -0.70 9.09
C PHE A 75 14.67 0.63 9.62
N GLY A 76 13.66 1.19 8.96
CA GLY A 76 12.99 2.39 9.42
C GLY A 76 13.74 3.70 9.16
N GLN A 77 14.77 3.67 8.32
CA GLN A 77 15.58 4.85 8.00
C GLN A 77 14.99 5.60 6.80
N GLY A 78 14.99 6.92 6.88
CA GLY A 78 14.58 7.82 5.81
C GLY A 78 13.09 7.62 5.42
N ALA A 79 12.22 8.44 5.97
CA ALA A 79 10.81 8.45 5.55
C ALA A 79 10.60 9.48 4.44
N THR A 80 9.93 9.07 3.38
CA THR A 80 9.40 9.95 2.34
C THR A 80 7.89 9.89 2.40
N ASN A 81 7.25 11.02 2.63
CA ASN A 81 5.79 11.11 2.69
C ASN A 81 5.28 12.03 1.60
N LEU A 82 4.29 11.56 0.86
CA LEU A 82 3.62 12.31 -0.20
C LEU A 82 2.13 12.33 0.11
N THR A 83 1.61 13.51 0.38
CA THR A 83 0.21 13.70 0.79
C THR A 83 -0.50 14.62 -0.20
N GLN A 84 -1.72 14.28 -0.60
CA GLN A 84 -2.61 15.16 -1.34
C GLN A 84 -3.80 15.56 -0.48
N THR A 85 -4.02 16.85 -0.36
CA THR A 85 -5.13 17.45 0.37
C THR A 85 -6.39 17.55 -0.49
N THR A 86 -7.54 17.84 0.12
CA THR A 86 -8.84 17.89 -0.55
C THR A 86 -8.97 19.01 -1.59
N ASP A 87 -8.17 20.07 -1.45
CA ASP A 87 -8.04 21.18 -2.40
C ASP A 87 -7.08 20.88 -3.56
N GLY A 88 -6.51 19.67 -3.59
CA GLY A 88 -5.62 19.21 -4.64
C GLY A 88 -4.15 19.54 -4.44
N LYS A 89 -3.80 20.24 -3.36
CA LYS A 89 -2.42 20.56 -3.05
C LYS A 89 -1.65 19.29 -2.66
N VAL A 90 -0.44 19.16 -3.16
CA VAL A 90 0.46 18.04 -2.87
C VAL A 90 1.60 18.52 -1.98
N ILE A 91 1.89 17.75 -0.95
CA ILE A 91 2.96 17.99 0.03
C ILE A 91 3.91 16.80 -0.01
N LEU A 92 5.16 17.04 -0.29
CA LEU A 92 6.25 16.07 -0.21
C LEU A 92 7.12 16.41 0.99
N SER A 93 7.28 15.44 1.88
CA SER A 93 8.17 15.54 3.03
C SER A 93 9.21 14.42 2.98
N TYR A 94 10.48 14.76 3.00
CA TYR A 94 11.60 13.81 3.05
C TYR A 94 12.79 14.48 3.73
N GLU A 95 13.55 13.70 4.49
CA GLU A 95 14.59 14.24 5.36
C GLU A 95 14.03 15.39 6.21
N ASP A 96 14.65 16.55 6.21
CA ASP A 96 14.20 17.76 6.91
C ASP A 96 13.49 18.77 5.98
N LYS A 97 13.08 18.34 4.77
CA LYS A 97 12.48 19.18 3.74
C LYS A 97 10.99 18.96 3.65
N VAL A 98 10.25 20.03 3.43
CA VAL A 98 8.82 20.01 3.11
C VAL A 98 8.58 20.89 1.88
N ILE A 99 8.12 20.28 0.79
CA ILE A 99 7.92 20.95 -0.49
C ILE A 99 6.48 20.77 -0.92
N THR A 100 5.91 21.80 -1.54
CA THR A 100 4.52 21.80 -1.97
C THR A 100 4.41 22.02 -3.46
N GLY A 101 3.40 21.38 -4.08
CA GLY A 101 3.10 21.52 -5.50
C GLY A 101 1.68 21.10 -5.82
N ASN A 102 1.39 20.94 -7.10
CA ASN A 102 0.06 20.56 -7.57
C ASN A 102 0.05 19.20 -8.26
N ASP A 103 1.22 18.68 -8.64
CA ASP A 103 1.34 17.38 -9.29
C ASP A 103 2.34 16.49 -8.56
N PRO A 104 1.90 15.32 -8.07
CA PRO A 104 2.72 14.43 -7.28
C PRO A 104 3.89 13.81 -8.08
N ALA A 105 3.67 13.48 -9.35
CA ALA A 105 4.71 12.88 -10.18
C ALA A 105 5.83 13.88 -10.47
N THR A 106 5.48 15.12 -10.79
CA THR A 106 6.44 16.20 -11.00
C THR A 106 7.27 16.48 -9.75
N LEU A 107 6.64 16.52 -8.56
CA LEU A 107 7.38 16.71 -7.32
C LEU A 107 8.38 15.58 -7.05
N LEU A 108 7.96 14.33 -7.20
CA LEU A 108 8.85 13.18 -6.99
C LEU A 108 10.01 13.16 -7.97
N GLN A 109 9.76 13.50 -9.24
CA GLN A 109 10.80 13.53 -10.25
C GLN A 109 11.80 14.66 -10.02
N HIS A 110 11.31 15.86 -9.69
CA HIS A 110 12.16 17.04 -9.50
C HIS A 110 13.02 16.92 -8.23
N GLU A 111 12.43 16.48 -7.13
CA GLU A 111 13.09 16.47 -5.83
C GLU A 111 13.90 15.19 -5.56
N LEU A 112 13.44 14.06 -6.04
CA LEU A 112 14.01 12.74 -5.74
C LEU A 112 14.52 11.99 -6.99
N GLY A 113 14.25 12.51 -8.19
CA GLY A 113 14.57 11.81 -9.43
C GLY A 113 13.71 10.56 -9.68
N TRP A 114 12.59 10.41 -8.99
CA TRP A 114 11.73 9.24 -9.10
C TRP A 114 10.67 9.43 -10.18
N GLU A 115 10.76 8.64 -11.23
CA GLU A 115 9.72 8.56 -12.27
C GLU A 115 8.58 7.66 -11.79
N PHE A 116 7.74 8.16 -10.91
CA PHE A 116 6.64 7.40 -10.32
C PHE A 116 5.30 8.01 -10.72
N PRO A 117 4.56 7.36 -11.65
CA PRO A 117 3.29 7.86 -12.15
C PRO A 117 2.16 7.60 -11.15
N VAL A 118 2.10 8.38 -10.08
CA VAL A 118 1.18 8.21 -8.94
C VAL A 118 -0.27 8.02 -9.39
N SER A 119 -0.75 8.83 -10.34
CA SER A 119 -2.11 8.77 -10.85
C SER A 119 -2.43 7.44 -11.53
N GLN A 120 -1.51 6.88 -12.31
CA GLN A 120 -1.68 5.62 -13.02
C GLN A 120 -1.58 4.42 -12.06
N VAL A 121 -0.66 4.46 -11.12
CA VAL A 121 -0.48 3.40 -10.13
C VAL A 121 -1.73 3.23 -9.26
N THR A 122 -2.51 4.27 -9.01
CA THR A 122 -3.79 4.14 -8.31
C THR A 122 -4.79 3.22 -9.04
N TYR A 123 -4.69 3.09 -10.35
CA TYR A 123 -5.48 2.12 -11.13
C TYR A 123 -4.85 0.74 -11.10
N TRP A 124 -3.55 0.65 -11.36
CA TRP A 124 -2.84 -0.63 -11.46
C TRP A 124 -2.89 -1.44 -10.16
N ILE A 125 -2.77 -0.78 -9.03
CA ILE A 125 -2.83 -1.44 -7.72
C ILE A 125 -4.17 -2.12 -7.43
N ARG A 126 -5.24 -1.68 -8.12
CA ARG A 126 -6.57 -2.29 -8.08
C ARG A 126 -6.82 -3.26 -9.24
N GLY A 127 -5.81 -3.55 -10.06
CA GLY A 127 -5.95 -4.40 -11.24
C GLY A 127 -6.70 -3.76 -12.40
N LEU A 128 -6.77 -2.42 -12.45
CA LEU A 128 -7.47 -1.67 -13.48
C LEU A 128 -6.49 -1.09 -14.51
N VAL A 129 -6.97 -0.91 -15.72
CA VAL A 129 -6.25 -0.17 -16.75
C VAL A 129 -6.35 1.32 -16.44
N ALA A 130 -5.21 2.01 -16.39
CA ALA A 130 -5.22 3.46 -16.24
C ALA A 130 -5.79 4.12 -17.50
N PRO A 131 -6.56 5.22 -17.37
CA PRO A 131 -6.98 6.00 -18.52
C PRO A 131 -5.73 6.45 -19.29
N THR A 132 -5.75 6.26 -20.60
CA THR A 132 -4.70 6.81 -21.45
C THR A 132 -4.85 8.32 -21.37
N SER A 133 -3.82 9.01 -20.82
CA SER A 133 -3.78 10.46 -20.94
C SER A 133 -3.76 10.78 -22.43
N ALA A 134 -4.83 11.37 -22.93
CA ALA A 134 -4.81 11.96 -24.27
C ALA A 134 -3.67 12.99 -24.27
N ALA A 135 -2.71 12.77 -25.14
CA ALA A 135 -1.59 13.69 -25.37
C ALA A 135 -2.12 15.02 -25.92
#